data_96855c6c3a2abf701ed86bf0cc08d555
#
_entry.id   96855c6c3a2abf701ed86bf0cc08d555
#
_cell.length_a   1.000
_cell.length_b   1.000
_cell.length_c   1.000
_cell.angle_alpha   90.00
_cell.angle_beta   90.00
_cell.angle_gamma   90.00
#
_symmetry.space_group_name_H-M   'P 1'
#
loop_
_entity.id
_entity.type
_entity.pdbx_description
1 polymer ?
#
loop_
_entity_poly.entity_id
_entity_poly.type
_entity_poly.pdbx_seq_one_letter_code
_entity_poly.pdbx_strand_id
1 'polypeptide(L)'
;LSGHRIELGIVPIGSLGISLFGLDLYFNMPANPVATDWWMIITDPHYRQVAIDLLAIGIFGGLFIVPLYAYVQREASPDTRARVIAALNIFNALFMVISALLAMLMLGVIGLSIPEFFLVLSIMNLIVAGFVYQQVPDFALRFVIWVLSHTVYRVSHRHLDRIPEEGPALLVCNHVSYMDALVIAGAVRRPVRFVMDHNIFATPIMGSFFRLAKTIPIGPKSRVPEIYEAAFDRIDEELAAGHLVCIFPEGKLTKDGEVDTFKPGVDMILQRRPVTVVPMALRGLWGSFFSHCGGPAFSHLPKRFWSRIHLLADHPVGPEQASASFLEEKVKALRGDHR
;
A
#
# COMPACT_ATOMS: atom_id res chain seq x y z
N LEU A 1 9.89 -2.43 -14.01
CA LEU A 1 9.25 -2.56 -12.69
C LEU A 1 7.82 -2.00 -12.71
N SER A 2 7.51 -0.92 -13.43
CA SER A 2 6.20 -0.24 -13.35
C SER A 2 5.22 -0.56 -14.49
N GLY A 3 5.58 -1.38 -15.49
CA GLY A 3 4.66 -1.78 -16.58
C GLY A 3 3.87 -0.62 -17.21
N HIS A 4 4.51 0.52 -17.47
CA HIS A 4 3.94 1.80 -17.94
C HIS A 4 3.08 2.57 -16.94
N ARG A 5 3.21 2.33 -15.61
CA ARG A 5 2.40 2.96 -14.56
C ARG A 5 3.24 3.59 -13.47
N ILE A 6 2.69 4.65 -12.87
CA ILE A 6 3.34 5.38 -11.77
C ILE A 6 3.05 4.63 -10.48
N GLU A 7 4.05 3.90 -9.97
CA GLU A 7 3.98 3.15 -8.72
C GLU A 7 4.44 4.04 -7.56
N LEU A 8 3.50 4.78 -6.97
CA LEU A 8 3.80 5.66 -5.84
C LEU A 8 4.19 4.90 -4.56
N GLY A 9 3.86 3.60 -4.48
CA GLY A 9 4.24 2.75 -3.35
C GLY A 9 5.75 2.56 -3.16
N ILE A 10 6.58 2.88 -4.16
CA ILE A 10 8.04 2.81 -4.03
C ILE A 10 8.68 4.08 -3.46
N VAL A 11 7.96 5.20 -3.40
CA VAL A 11 8.46 6.48 -2.87
C VAL A 11 8.95 6.35 -1.41
N PRO A 12 8.22 5.71 -0.49
CA PRO A 12 8.72 5.48 0.87
C PRO A 12 9.99 4.64 0.92
N ILE A 13 10.14 3.65 0.02
CA ILE A 13 11.39 2.88 -0.08
C ILE A 13 12.55 3.81 -0.43
N GLY A 14 12.33 4.71 -1.42
CA GLY A 14 13.32 5.70 -1.82
C GLY A 14 13.76 6.56 -0.65
N SER A 15 12.82 7.17 0.08
CA SER A 15 13.17 8.07 1.19
C SER A 15 13.81 7.36 2.38
N LEU A 16 13.33 6.14 2.73
CA LEU A 16 13.95 5.34 3.79
C LEU A 16 15.35 4.86 3.40
N GLY A 17 15.55 4.47 2.13
CA GLY A 17 16.86 4.08 1.63
C GLY A 17 17.87 5.21 1.65
N ILE A 18 17.50 6.43 1.28
CA ILE A 18 18.36 7.62 1.38
C ILE A 18 18.83 7.80 2.84
N SER A 19 17.91 7.72 3.81
CA SER A 19 18.26 7.87 5.21
C SER A 19 19.12 6.73 5.73
N LEU A 20 18.79 5.49 5.38
CA LEU A 20 19.52 4.30 5.83
C LEU A 20 20.98 4.35 5.38
N PHE A 21 21.22 4.55 4.09
CA PHE A 21 22.57 4.59 3.53
C PHE A 21 23.32 5.88 3.90
N GLY A 22 22.61 6.97 4.13
CA GLY A 22 23.23 8.19 4.69
C GLY A 22 23.67 8.02 6.14
N LEU A 23 22.91 7.27 6.95
CA LEU A 23 23.33 6.89 8.32
C LEU A 23 24.49 5.89 8.27
N ASP A 24 24.45 4.88 7.38
CA ASP A 24 25.52 3.89 7.24
C ASP A 24 26.83 4.57 6.84
N LEU A 25 26.78 5.53 5.94
CA LEU A 25 27.90 6.35 5.53
C LEU A 25 28.53 7.10 6.73
N TYR A 26 27.71 7.65 7.65
CA TYR A 26 28.23 8.26 8.88
C TYR A 26 29.06 7.29 9.72
N PHE A 27 28.63 6.03 9.87
CA PHE A 27 29.34 5.04 10.69
C PHE A 27 30.57 4.43 10.01
N ASN A 28 30.58 4.39 8.68
CA ASN A 28 31.64 3.71 7.93
C ASN A 28 32.69 4.67 7.32
N MET A 29 32.40 5.98 7.24
CA MET A 29 33.34 6.94 6.67
C MET A 29 34.48 7.20 7.64
N PRO A 30 35.76 7.09 7.21
CA PRO A 30 36.90 7.45 8.04
C PRO A 30 36.84 8.89 8.50
N ALA A 31 37.13 9.16 9.79
CA ALA A 31 37.14 10.51 10.35
C ALA A 31 38.13 11.46 9.65
N ASN A 32 39.24 10.92 9.16
CA ASN A 32 40.25 11.65 8.38
C ASN A 32 40.47 10.91 7.04
N PRO A 33 39.65 11.21 6.02
CA PRO A 33 39.84 10.59 4.70
C PRO A 33 41.17 11.06 4.10
N VAL A 34 42.04 10.11 3.80
CA VAL A 34 43.29 10.36 3.08
C VAL A 34 43.00 10.47 1.60
N ALA A 35 43.68 11.34 0.90
CA ALA A 35 43.61 11.41 -0.57
C ALA A 35 43.94 10.02 -1.15
N THR A 36 43.00 9.45 -1.90
CA THR A 36 42.96 8.00 -2.13
C THR A 36 43.16 7.73 -3.61
N ASP A 37 44.01 6.77 -3.90
CA ASP A 37 44.07 6.18 -5.25
C ASP A 37 42.76 5.35 -5.44
N TRP A 38 42.23 5.32 -6.67
CA TRP A 38 41.00 4.57 -7.01
C TRP A 38 41.08 3.06 -6.62
N TRP A 39 42.28 2.48 -6.54
CA TRP A 39 42.51 1.13 -6.03
C TRP A 39 42.06 0.93 -4.60
N MET A 40 42.17 1.94 -3.75
CA MET A 40 41.74 1.84 -2.35
C MET A 40 40.23 1.70 -2.23
N ILE A 41 39.44 2.23 -3.17
CA ILE A 41 38.00 2.03 -3.22
C ILE A 41 37.66 0.55 -3.36
N ILE A 42 38.50 -0.23 -4.03
CA ILE A 42 38.27 -1.68 -4.25
C ILE A 42 38.87 -2.52 -3.12
N THR A 43 40.05 -2.15 -2.66
CA THR A 43 40.85 -2.98 -1.73
C THR A 43 40.53 -2.73 -0.26
N ASP A 44 40.21 -1.48 0.11
CA ASP A 44 39.88 -1.14 1.49
C ASP A 44 38.37 -1.32 1.74
N PRO A 45 37.95 -2.10 2.76
CA PRO A 45 36.55 -2.33 3.07
C PRO A 45 35.77 -1.05 3.38
N HIS A 46 36.38 -0.07 4.08
CA HIS A 46 35.70 1.18 4.46
C HIS A 46 35.39 2.04 3.23
N TYR A 47 36.38 2.28 2.34
CA TYR A 47 36.16 3.05 1.14
C TYR A 47 35.21 2.38 0.15
N ARG A 48 35.24 1.03 0.09
CA ARG A 48 34.27 0.27 -0.70
C ARG A 48 32.85 0.43 -0.16
N GLN A 49 32.67 0.40 1.19
CA GLN A 49 31.35 0.64 1.78
C GLN A 49 30.85 2.05 1.49
N VAL A 50 31.68 3.07 1.65
CA VAL A 50 31.31 4.46 1.30
C VAL A 50 30.89 4.57 -0.17
N ALA A 51 31.57 3.90 -1.09
CA ALA A 51 31.18 3.90 -2.50
C ALA A 51 29.83 3.21 -2.74
N ILE A 52 29.56 2.10 -2.03
CA ILE A 52 28.27 1.39 -2.06
C ILE A 52 27.16 2.30 -1.52
N ASP A 53 27.39 2.98 -0.39
CA ASP A 53 26.41 3.86 0.24
C ASP A 53 26.05 5.04 -0.68
N LEU A 54 27.05 5.68 -1.29
CA LEU A 54 26.82 6.77 -2.24
C LEU A 54 26.04 6.30 -3.48
N LEU A 55 26.39 5.13 -4.01
CA LEU A 55 25.64 4.52 -5.11
C LEU A 55 24.20 4.22 -4.72
N ALA A 56 24.00 3.64 -3.52
CA ALA A 56 22.69 3.33 -2.99
C ALA A 56 21.86 4.60 -2.77
N ILE A 57 22.43 5.67 -2.19
CA ILE A 57 21.76 6.97 -2.05
C ILE A 57 21.28 7.48 -3.42
N GLY A 58 22.11 7.36 -4.46
CA GLY A 58 21.72 7.74 -5.82
C GLY A 58 20.55 6.91 -6.37
N ILE A 59 20.58 5.59 -6.20
CA ILE A 59 19.51 4.68 -6.62
C ILE A 59 18.21 4.99 -5.87
N PHE A 60 18.27 5.11 -4.56
CA PHE A 60 17.09 5.39 -3.73
C PHE A 60 16.57 6.81 -3.95
N GLY A 61 17.46 7.78 -4.26
CA GLY A 61 17.09 9.11 -4.71
C GLY A 61 16.28 9.07 -6.00
N GLY A 62 16.69 8.26 -6.96
CA GLY A 62 15.93 8.02 -8.19
C GLY A 62 14.57 7.38 -7.93
N LEU A 63 14.51 6.35 -7.06
CA LEU A 63 13.26 5.71 -6.65
C LEU A 63 12.30 6.66 -5.91
N PHE A 64 12.83 7.68 -5.24
CA PHE A 64 12.03 8.70 -4.57
C PHE A 64 11.50 9.74 -5.55
N ILE A 65 12.38 10.36 -6.36
CA ILE A 65 12.03 11.54 -7.12
C ILE A 65 11.28 11.24 -8.42
N VAL A 66 11.64 10.16 -9.14
CA VAL A 66 11.08 9.88 -10.47
C VAL A 66 9.57 9.62 -10.44
N PRO A 67 9.02 8.79 -9.52
CA PRO A 67 7.58 8.59 -9.44
C PRO A 67 6.80 9.84 -9.05
N LEU A 68 7.38 10.70 -8.19
CA LEU A 68 6.76 11.96 -7.80
C LEU A 68 6.65 12.93 -8.97
N TYR A 69 7.71 13.07 -9.77
CA TYR A 69 7.67 13.89 -10.98
C TYR A 69 6.67 13.37 -12.00
N ALA A 70 6.67 12.06 -12.23
CA ALA A 70 5.71 11.44 -13.13
C ALA A 70 4.26 11.64 -12.67
N TYR A 71 4.02 11.55 -11.36
CA TYR A 71 2.70 11.80 -10.76
C TYR A 71 2.24 13.24 -10.97
N VAL A 72 3.07 14.22 -10.65
CA VAL A 72 2.73 15.64 -10.82
C VAL A 72 2.46 15.97 -12.30
N GLN A 73 3.24 15.42 -13.21
CA GLN A 73 3.03 15.62 -14.66
C GLN A 73 1.74 14.98 -15.16
N ARG A 74 1.33 13.87 -14.58
CA ARG A 74 0.09 13.17 -14.93
C ARG A 74 -1.15 13.90 -14.41
N GLU A 75 -1.10 14.38 -13.16
CA GLU A 75 -2.22 15.09 -12.53
C GLU A 75 -2.42 16.51 -13.09
N ALA A 76 -1.35 17.11 -13.64
CA ALA A 76 -1.46 18.43 -14.27
C ALA A 76 -2.29 18.36 -15.57
N SER A 77 -3.30 19.22 -15.67
CA SER A 77 -4.09 19.35 -16.91
C SER A 77 -3.20 19.75 -18.10
N PRO A 78 -3.51 19.33 -19.33
CA PRO A 78 -2.72 19.66 -20.51
C PRO A 78 -2.37 21.16 -20.64
N ASP A 79 -3.33 22.03 -20.30
CA ASP A 79 -3.18 23.50 -20.40
C ASP A 79 -2.27 24.10 -19.34
N THR A 80 -2.10 23.44 -18.19
CA THR A 80 -1.29 23.93 -17.07
C THR A 80 0.03 23.18 -16.90
N ARG A 81 0.20 22.05 -17.56
CA ARG A 81 1.34 21.13 -17.37
C ARG A 81 2.69 21.82 -17.55
N ALA A 82 2.84 22.64 -18.57
CA ALA A 82 4.08 23.39 -18.83
C ALA A 82 4.41 24.36 -17.68
N ARG A 83 3.40 25.03 -17.14
CA ARG A 83 3.56 25.95 -15.99
C ARG A 83 3.92 25.21 -14.71
N VAL A 84 3.31 24.05 -14.48
CA VAL A 84 3.62 23.20 -13.29
C VAL A 84 5.08 22.70 -13.38
N ILE A 85 5.51 22.23 -14.53
CA ILE A 85 6.91 21.79 -14.74
C ILE A 85 7.88 22.95 -14.55
N ALA A 86 7.57 24.13 -15.09
CA ALA A 86 8.41 25.32 -14.91
C ALA A 86 8.49 25.73 -13.43
N ALA A 87 7.38 25.72 -12.70
CA ALA A 87 7.37 25.99 -11.26
C ALA A 87 8.22 24.99 -10.48
N LEU A 88 8.11 23.68 -10.77
CA LEU A 88 8.94 22.64 -10.16
C LEU A 88 10.43 22.90 -10.39
N ASN A 89 10.83 23.28 -11.61
CA ASN A 89 12.24 23.59 -11.92
C ASN A 89 12.73 24.82 -11.14
N ILE A 90 11.91 25.85 -10.99
CA ILE A 90 12.24 27.03 -10.19
C ILE A 90 12.42 26.64 -8.73
N PHE A 91 11.50 25.85 -8.14
CA PHE A 91 11.63 25.36 -6.76
C PHE A 91 12.88 24.50 -6.58
N ASN A 92 13.17 23.61 -7.53
CA ASN A 92 14.40 22.81 -7.47
C ASN A 92 15.65 23.67 -7.47
N ALA A 93 15.75 24.67 -8.38
CA ALA A 93 16.87 25.59 -8.41
C ALA A 93 17.00 26.36 -7.09
N LEU A 94 15.89 26.83 -6.54
CA LEU A 94 15.86 27.52 -5.23
C LEU A 94 16.37 26.61 -4.10
N PHE A 95 15.86 25.36 -4.03
CA PHE A 95 16.31 24.40 -3.02
C PHE A 95 17.77 23.98 -3.22
N MET A 96 18.27 23.91 -4.43
CA MET A 96 19.70 23.69 -4.69
C MET A 96 20.56 24.82 -4.09
N VAL A 97 20.16 26.08 -4.25
CA VAL A 97 20.88 27.22 -3.66
C VAL A 97 20.79 27.15 -2.13
N ILE A 98 19.61 26.92 -1.58
CA ILE A 98 19.41 26.79 -0.12
C ILE A 98 20.27 25.65 0.45
N SER A 99 20.30 24.49 -0.21
CA SER A 99 21.09 23.34 0.26
C SER A 99 22.59 23.61 0.18
N ALA A 100 23.08 24.35 -0.84
CA ALA A 100 24.47 24.74 -0.94
C ALA A 100 24.86 25.72 0.18
N LEU A 101 24.01 26.70 0.49
CA LEU A 101 24.22 27.63 1.61
C LEU A 101 24.20 26.91 2.97
N LEU A 102 23.30 25.95 3.13
CA LEU A 102 23.22 25.13 4.34
C LEU A 102 24.47 24.26 4.51
N ALA A 103 24.94 23.63 3.42
CA ALA A 103 26.19 22.86 3.43
C ALA A 103 27.41 23.76 3.79
N MET A 104 27.48 24.95 3.23
CA MET A 104 28.56 25.91 3.53
C MET A 104 28.50 26.34 5.01
N LEU A 105 27.31 26.58 5.56
CA LEU A 105 27.13 26.91 6.96
C LEU A 105 27.55 25.75 7.86
N MET A 106 27.09 24.54 7.57
CA MET A 106 27.34 23.36 8.41
C MET A 106 28.81 22.95 8.38
N LEU A 107 29.40 22.85 7.21
CA LEU A 107 30.80 22.42 7.04
C LEU A 107 31.79 23.55 7.31
N GLY A 108 31.49 24.79 6.84
CA GLY A 108 32.44 25.90 6.91
C GLY A 108 32.36 26.70 8.18
N VAL A 109 31.15 26.97 8.73
CA VAL A 109 30.97 27.85 9.91
C VAL A 109 30.85 27.04 11.19
N ILE A 110 29.97 26.00 11.16
CA ILE A 110 29.74 25.15 12.34
C ILE A 110 30.91 24.16 12.53
N GLY A 111 31.58 23.80 11.42
CA GLY A 111 32.76 22.93 11.46
C GLY A 111 32.41 21.45 11.54
N LEU A 112 31.22 21.05 11.07
CA LEU A 112 30.87 19.63 11.00
C LEU A 112 31.81 18.90 10.03
N SER A 113 32.16 17.68 10.38
CA SER A 113 32.83 16.76 9.45
C SER A 113 31.86 16.27 8.36
N ILE A 114 32.37 15.75 7.27
CA ILE A 114 31.55 15.20 6.17
C ILE A 114 30.62 14.09 6.68
N PRO A 115 31.06 13.11 7.51
CA PRO A 115 30.16 12.12 8.10
C PRO A 115 29.02 12.75 8.91
N GLU A 116 29.32 13.71 9.78
CA GLU A 116 28.31 14.40 10.58
C GLU A 116 27.28 15.16 9.74
N PHE A 117 27.74 15.73 8.62
CA PHE A 117 26.85 16.36 7.67
C PHE A 117 25.84 15.36 7.06
N PHE A 118 26.31 14.17 6.63
CA PHE A 118 25.41 13.10 6.15
C PHE A 118 24.45 12.60 7.25
N LEU A 119 24.91 12.51 8.50
CA LEU A 119 24.05 12.18 9.64
C LEU A 119 22.89 13.19 9.77
N VAL A 120 23.21 14.49 9.76
CA VAL A 120 22.20 15.56 9.86
C VAL A 120 21.20 15.48 8.71
N LEU A 121 21.69 15.33 7.46
CA LEU A 121 20.82 15.20 6.29
C LEU A 121 19.92 13.97 6.37
N SER A 122 20.43 12.84 6.86
CA SER A 122 19.64 11.61 7.01
C SER A 122 18.53 11.75 8.06
N ILE A 123 18.83 12.41 9.19
CA ILE A 123 17.83 12.71 10.22
C ILE A 123 16.79 13.69 9.70
N MET A 124 17.22 14.77 9.03
CA MET A 124 16.29 15.72 8.40
C MET A 124 15.38 15.04 7.39
N ASN A 125 15.91 14.15 6.54
CA ASN A 125 15.09 13.39 5.60
C ASN A 125 14.05 12.50 6.31
N LEU A 126 14.41 11.84 7.43
CA LEU A 126 13.46 11.04 8.22
C LEU A 126 12.34 11.92 8.81
N ILE A 127 12.68 13.09 9.34
CA ILE A 127 11.70 14.03 9.91
C ILE A 127 10.73 14.51 8.80
N VAL A 128 11.28 14.95 7.67
CA VAL A 128 10.49 15.43 6.53
C VAL A 128 9.63 14.29 5.97
N ALA A 129 10.19 13.09 5.81
CA ALA A 129 9.44 11.91 5.37
C ALA A 129 8.27 11.60 6.32
N GLY A 130 8.52 11.60 7.63
CA GLY A 130 7.48 11.42 8.64
C GLY A 130 6.37 12.46 8.54
N PHE A 131 6.72 13.72 8.36
CA PHE A 131 5.75 14.80 8.16
C PHE A 131 4.94 14.62 6.88
N VAL A 132 5.61 14.35 5.74
CA VAL A 132 4.94 14.15 4.44
C VAL A 132 3.99 12.96 4.49
N TYR A 133 4.41 11.84 5.08
CA TYR A 133 3.56 10.64 5.16
C TYR A 133 2.37 10.80 6.11
N GLN A 134 2.45 11.70 7.09
CA GLN A 134 1.28 12.09 7.90
C GLN A 134 0.26 12.90 7.08
N GLN A 135 0.72 13.72 6.12
CA GLN A 135 -0.17 14.49 5.24
C GLN A 135 -0.78 13.64 4.12
N VAL A 136 -0.08 12.61 3.68
CA VAL A 136 -0.51 11.72 2.59
C VAL A 136 -0.49 10.26 3.07
N PRO A 137 -1.36 9.91 4.02
CA PRO A 137 -1.36 8.59 4.66
C PRO A 137 -1.60 7.44 3.69
N ASP A 138 -2.31 7.70 2.59
CA ASP A 138 -2.58 6.69 1.56
C ASP A 138 -1.29 6.12 0.94
N PHE A 139 -0.21 6.89 0.85
CA PHE A 139 1.09 6.42 0.36
C PHE A 139 1.78 5.49 1.36
N ALA A 140 1.85 5.92 2.62
CA ALA A 140 2.45 5.12 3.67
C ALA A 140 1.69 3.81 3.87
N LEU A 141 0.36 3.88 3.85
CA LEU A 141 -0.51 2.72 3.96
C LEU A 141 -0.29 1.73 2.81
N ARG A 142 -0.29 2.20 1.56
CA ARG A 142 0.00 1.37 0.38
C ARG A 142 1.37 0.72 0.45
N PHE A 143 2.37 1.46 0.89
CA PHE A 143 3.71 0.92 1.09
C PHE A 143 3.74 -0.21 2.13
N VAL A 144 3.14 0.01 3.30
CA VAL A 144 3.05 -1.01 4.35
C VAL A 144 2.31 -2.25 3.84
N ILE A 145 1.18 -2.06 3.16
CA ILE A 145 0.40 -3.15 2.57
C ILE A 145 1.23 -3.89 1.52
N TRP A 146 1.95 -3.17 0.66
CA TRP A 146 2.80 -3.77 -0.37
C TRP A 146 3.93 -4.60 0.26
N VAL A 147 4.63 -4.04 1.25
CA VAL A 147 5.69 -4.78 1.98
C VAL A 147 5.12 -6.03 2.62
N LEU A 148 4.02 -5.92 3.37
CA LEU A 148 3.40 -7.08 4.03
C LEU A 148 2.95 -8.15 3.04
N SER A 149 2.31 -7.74 1.94
CA SER A 149 1.81 -8.70 0.94
C SER A 149 2.94 -9.39 0.17
N HIS A 150 4.07 -8.71 -0.11
CA HIS A 150 5.15 -9.25 -0.92
C HIS A 150 6.28 -9.93 -0.11
N THR A 151 6.41 -9.61 1.18
CA THR A 151 7.36 -10.29 2.08
C THR A 151 6.78 -11.58 2.66
N VAL A 152 5.51 -11.57 3.01
CA VAL A 152 4.83 -12.72 3.63
C VAL A 152 4.31 -13.71 2.58
N TYR A 153 3.94 -13.21 1.39
CA TYR A 153 3.31 -14.00 0.33
C TYR A 153 3.91 -13.70 -1.05
N ARG A 154 3.75 -14.66 -1.97
CA ARG A 154 3.95 -14.47 -3.41
C ARG A 154 2.61 -14.20 -4.06
N VAL A 155 2.21 -12.95 -4.14
CA VAL A 155 0.93 -12.56 -4.72
C VAL A 155 1.05 -12.52 -6.24
N SER A 156 0.19 -13.27 -6.92
CA SER A 156 -0.06 -13.15 -8.36
C SER A 156 -1.50 -12.73 -8.60
N HIS A 157 -1.73 -11.91 -9.58
CA HIS A 157 -3.07 -11.41 -9.90
C HIS A 157 -3.38 -11.63 -11.38
N ARG A 158 -4.66 -11.92 -11.68
CA ARG A 158 -5.16 -12.10 -13.05
C ARG A 158 -6.43 -11.29 -13.25
N HIS A 159 -6.50 -10.63 -14.39
CA HIS A 159 -7.69 -9.89 -14.85
C HIS A 159 -8.13 -8.74 -13.94
N LEU A 160 -7.22 -8.14 -13.16
CA LEU A 160 -7.56 -6.95 -12.36
C LEU A 160 -7.81 -5.69 -13.21
N ASP A 161 -7.47 -5.72 -14.48
CA ASP A 161 -7.86 -4.74 -15.51
C ASP A 161 -9.37 -4.66 -15.73
N ARG A 162 -10.14 -5.66 -15.28
CA ARG A 162 -11.62 -5.68 -15.31
C ARG A 162 -12.24 -4.80 -14.23
N ILE A 163 -11.49 -4.41 -13.20
CA ILE A 163 -11.96 -3.45 -12.20
C ILE A 163 -11.99 -2.07 -12.84
N PRO A 164 -13.12 -1.34 -12.78
CA PRO A 164 -13.24 -0.02 -13.40
C PRO A 164 -12.14 0.95 -12.94
N GLU A 165 -11.50 1.63 -13.87
CA GLU A 165 -10.47 2.64 -13.55
C GLU A 165 -11.08 3.89 -12.95
N GLU A 166 -12.34 4.20 -13.23
CA GLU A 166 -13.09 5.35 -12.72
C GLU A 166 -14.50 4.94 -12.32
N GLY A 167 -15.15 5.76 -11.51
CA GLY A 167 -16.51 5.55 -11.05
C GLY A 167 -16.64 4.49 -9.95
N PRO A 168 -17.86 4.33 -9.40
CA PRO A 168 -18.10 3.40 -8.30
C PRO A 168 -18.16 1.95 -8.77
N ALA A 169 -17.67 1.02 -7.95
CA ALA A 169 -17.91 -0.40 -8.12
C ALA A 169 -17.87 -1.13 -6.78
N LEU A 170 -18.68 -2.18 -6.68
CA LEU A 170 -18.70 -3.11 -5.55
C LEU A 170 -17.85 -4.33 -5.88
N LEU A 171 -16.78 -4.54 -5.12
CA LEU A 171 -15.95 -5.73 -5.20
C LEU A 171 -16.49 -6.78 -4.24
N VAL A 172 -16.71 -7.99 -4.72
CA VAL A 172 -17.27 -9.10 -3.93
C VAL A 172 -16.30 -10.27 -3.96
N CYS A 173 -15.77 -10.67 -2.81
CA CYS A 173 -14.73 -11.69 -2.71
C CYS A 173 -15.03 -12.70 -1.58
N ASN A 174 -14.49 -13.91 -1.69
CA ASN A 174 -14.50 -14.90 -0.62
C ASN A 174 -13.58 -14.49 0.54
N HIS A 175 -13.84 -15.00 1.77
CA HIS A 175 -13.15 -14.59 2.98
C HIS A 175 -12.45 -15.76 3.67
N VAL A 176 -11.14 -15.85 3.50
CA VAL A 176 -10.31 -16.99 3.92
C VAL A 176 -9.38 -16.64 5.08
N SER A 177 -8.92 -15.38 5.13
CA SER A 177 -7.86 -14.97 6.04
C SER A 177 -8.00 -13.50 6.43
N TYR A 178 -7.46 -13.10 7.58
CA TYR A 178 -7.33 -11.68 7.95
C TYR A 178 -6.47 -10.87 6.97
N MET A 179 -5.68 -11.54 6.12
CA MET A 179 -4.85 -10.88 5.11
C MET A 179 -5.59 -10.57 3.80
N ASP A 180 -6.82 -11.05 3.63
CA ASP A 180 -7.56 -10.91 2.36
C ASP A 180 -7.69 -9.44 1.92
N ALA A 181 -8.12 -8.58 2.85
CA ALA A 181 -8.25 -7.15 2.60
C ALA A 181 -6.91 -6.50 2.21
N LEU A 182 -5.80 -6.90 2.87
CA LEU A 182 -4.47 -6.37 2.58
C LEU A 182 -3.96 -6.85 1.22
N VAL A 183 -4.19 -8.12 0.86
CA VAL A 183 -3.83 -8.65 -0.46
C VAL A 183 -4.59 -7.94 -1.58
N ILE A 184 -5.90 -7.73 -1.40
CA ILE A 184 -6.73 -7.00 -2.37
C ILE A 184 -6.27 -5.53 -2.46
N ALA A 185 -6.07 -4.86 -1.32
CA ALA A 185 -5.64 -3.46 -1.30
C ALA A 185 -4.26 -3.25 -1.94
N GLY A 186 -3.34 -4.22 -1.78
CA GLY A 186 -2.01 -4.18 -2.40
C GLY A 186 -2.01 -4.45 -3.90
N ALA A 187 -3.01 -5.21 -4.40
CA ALA A 187 -3.10 -5.61 -5.80
C ALA A 187 -3.99 -4.68 -6.64
N VAL A 188 -5.05 -4.14 -6.05
CA VAL A 188 -5.98 -3.22 -6.74
C VAL A 188 -5.39 -1.81 -6.83
N ARG A 189 -5.50 -1.21 -8.00
CA ARG A 189 -4.85 0.06 -8.34
C ARG A 189 -5.44 1.29 -7.66
N ARG A 190 -6.73 1.24 -7.38
CA ARG A 190 -7.49 2.32 -6.76
C ARG A 190 -7.63 2.05 -5.27
N PRO A 191 -7.76 3.08 -4.43
CA PRO A 191 -8.13 2.89 -3.03
C PRO A 191 -9.44 2.12 -2.90
N VAL A 192 -9.44 1.08 -2.09
CA VAL A 192 -10.62 0.24 -1.82
C VAL A 192 -11.07 0.50 -0.38
N ARG A 193 -12.36 0.70 -0.18
CA ARG A 193 -13.00 0.79 1.13
C ARG A 193 -13.49 -0.59 1.54
N PHE A 194 -12.89 -1.14 2.60
CA PHE A 194 -13.26 -2.46 3.10
C PHE A 194 -14.32 -2.36 4.18
N VAL A 195 -15.28 -3.29 4.14
CA VAL A 195 -16.23 -3.46 5.23
C VAL A 195 -15.69 -4.52 6.18
N MET A 196 -15.60 -4.22 7.48
CA MET A 196 -15.00 -5.11 8.46
C MET A 196 -15.74 -5.11 9.80
N ASP A 197 -15.54 -6.16 10.59
CA ASP A 197 -16.13 -6.30 11.92
C ASP A 197 -15.73 -5.15 12.85
N HIS A 198 -16.73 -4.51 13.49
CA HIS A 198 -16.55 -3.37 14.38
C HIS A 198 -15.66 -3.67 15.60
N ASN A 199 -15.62 -4.92 16.07
CA ASN A 199 -14.78 -5.29 17.20
C ASN A 199 -13.28 -5.18 16.84
N ILE A 200 -12.89 -5.55 15.61
CA ILE A 200 -11.52 -5.40 15.12
C ILE A 200 -11.18 -3.91 14.96
N PHE A 201 -12.14 -3.14 14.47
CA PHE A 201 -12.00 -1.69 14.31
C PHE A 201 -11.82 -0.95 15.63
N ALA A 202 -12.37 -1.49 16.74
CA ALA A 202 -12.26 -0.89 18.08
C ALA A 202 -10.92 -1.14 18.77
N THR A 203 -10.01 -1.96 18.22
CA THR A 203 -8.71 -2.23 18.85
C THR A 203 -7.79 -1.00 18.78
N PRO A 204 -6.98 -0.67 19.80
CA PRO A 204 -6.25 0.60 19.88
C PRO A 204 -5.27 0.84 18.71
N ILE A 205 -4.42 -0.15 18.39
CA ILE A 205 -3.40 -0.03 17.34
C ILE A 205 -4.01 -0.26 15.96
N MET A 206 -4.71 -1.38 15.80
CA MET A 206 -5.32 -1.75 14.52
C MET A 206 -6.46 -0.79 14.13
N GLY A 207 -7.22 -0.29 15.10
CA GLY A 207 -8.29 0.68 14.83
C GLY A 207 -7.78 1.99 14.24
N SER A 208 -6.60 2.46 14.65
CA SER A 208 -5.98 3.65 14.03
C SER A 208 -5.58 3.40 12.57
N PHE A 209 -5.00 2.23 12.30
CA PHE A 209 -4.68 1.79 10.94
C PHE A 209 -5.93 1.70 10.06
N PHE A 210 -7.02 1.08 10.56
CA PHE A 210 -8.26 0.92 9.82
C PHE A 210 -9.02 2.23 9.61
N ARG A 211 -8.96 3.16 10.56
CA ARG A 211 -9.47 4.53 10.36
C ARG A 211 -8.72 5.25 9.25
N LEU A 212 -7.39 5.13 9.23
CA LEU A 212 -6.54 5.68 8.17
C LEU A 212 -6.88 5.06 6.81
N ALA A 213 -7.12 3.74 6.76
CA ALA A 213 -7.55 3.03 5.57
C ALA A 213 -9.01 3.33 5.16
N LYS A 214 -9.71 4.18 5.92
CA LYS A 214 -11.14 4.52 5.70
C LYS A 214 -12.01 3.26 5.57
N THR A 215 -11.74 2.24 6.40
CA THR A 215 -12.57 1.04 6.46
C THR A 215 -13.92 1.34 7.12
N ILE A 216 -14.93 0.59 6.75
CA ILE A 216 -16.31 0.77 7.19
C ILE A 216 -16.62 -0.30 8.24
N PRO A 217 -16.80 0.09 9.53
CA PRO A 217 -17.14 -0.86 10.57
C PRO A 217 -18.58 -1.36 10.41
N ILE A 218 -18.79 -2.68 10.49
CA ILE A 218 -20.11 -3.32 10.47
C ILE A 218 -20.23 -4.30 11.62
N GLY A 219 -21.44 -4.49 12.10
CA GLY A 219 -21.75 -5.48 13.14
C GLY A 219 -23.08 -6.18 12.88
N PRO A 220 -23.38 -7.27 13.62
CA PRO A 220 -24.66 -7.97 13.49
C PRO A 220 -25.83 -7.05 13.84
N LYS A 221 -26.84 -6.96 12.97
CA LYS A 221 -28.06 -6.16 13.21
C LYS A 221 -28.75 -6.46 14.55
N SER A 222 -28.68 -7.72 14.97
CA SER A 222 -29.29 -8.18 16.24
C SER A 222 -28.60 -7.68 17.51
N ARG A 223 -27.30 -7.26 17.41
CA ARG A 223 -26.50 -6.82 18.57
C ARG A 223 -26.19 -5.33 18.54
N VAL A 224 -25.97 -4.79 17.37
CA VAL A 224 -25.53 -3.39 17.15
C VAL A 224 -26.24 -2.79 15.94
N PRO A 225 -27.59 -2.60 16.02
CA PRO A 225 -28.37 -2.14 14.88
C PRO A 225 -27.94 -0.77 14.36
N GLU A 226 -27.48 0.13 15.23
CA GLU A 226 -27.00 1.45 14.85
C GLU A 226 -25.74 1.36 13.97
N ILE A 227 -24.76 0.54 14.37
CA ILE A 227 -23.54 0.32 13.59
C ILE A 227 -23.87 -0.37 12.25
N TYR A 228 -24.85 -1.28 12.26
CA TYR A 228 -25.31 -1.97 11.06
C TYR A 228 -25.86 -0.98 10.03
N GLU A 229 -26.82 -0.13 10.42
CA GLU A 229 -27.44 0.85 9.51
C GLU A 229 -26.40 1.92 9.07
N ALA A 230 -25.60 2.45 10.00
CA ALA A 230 -24.53 3.39 9.68
C ALA A 230 -23.50 2.84 8.68
N ALA A 231 -23.24 1.51 8.72
CA ALA A 231 -22.36 0.87 7.75
C ALA A 231 -22.94 0.95 6.32
N PHE A 232 -24.24 0.69 6.15
CA PHE A 232 -24.88 0.79 4.84
C PHE A 232 -24.97 2.23 4.33
N ASP A 233 -25.21 3.19 5.23
CA ASP A 233 -25.20 4.62 4.88
C ASP A 233 -23.79 5.02 4.41
N ARG A 234 -22.76 4.59 5.11
CA ARG A 234 -21.38 4.86 4.74
C ARG A 234 -20.96 4.18 3.42
N ILE A 235 -21.41 2.95 3.17
CA ILE A 235 -21.21 2.26 1.90
C ILE A 235 -21.84 3.07 0.75
N ASP A 236 -23.07 3.56 0.94
CA ASP A 236 -23.76 4.37 -0.05
C ASP A 236 -23.02 5.68 -0.35
N GLU A 237 -22.56 6.39 0.69
CA GLU A 237 -21.75 7.60 0.56
C GLU A 237 -20.46 7.36 -0.24
N GLU A 238 -19.71 6.30 0.09
CA GLU A 238 -18.43 5.99 -0.59
C GLU A 238 -18.67 5.62 -2.07
N LEU A 239 -19.72 4.85 -2.36
CA LEU A 239 -20.11 4.54 -3.73
C LEU A 239 -20.61 5.77 -4.47
N ALA A 240 -21.38 6.65 -3.81
CA ALA A 240 -21.83 7.94 -4.39
C ALA A 240 -20.65 8.85 -4.77
N ALA A 241 -19.59 8.81 -3.95
CA ALA A 241 -18.35 9.54 -4.19
C ALA A 241 -17.46 8.91 -5.29
N GLY A 242 -17.90 7.81 -5.92
CA GLY A 242 -17.17 7.15 -7.01
C GLY A 242 -16.08 6.20 -6.54
N HIS A 243 -16.06 5.81 -5.26
CA HIS A 243 -15.04 4.91 -4.73
C HIS A 243 -15.34 3.43 -4.96
N LEU A 244 -14.32 2.60 -4.84
CA LEU A 244 -14.45 1.15 -4.77
C LEU A 244 -14.78 0.72 -3.33
N VAL A 245 -15.82 -0.09 -3.16
CA VAL A 245 -16.12 -0.74 -1.89
C VAL A 245 -15.92 -2.24 -2.06
N CYS A 246 -15.25 -2.89 -1.10
CA CYS A 246 -15.06 -4.33 -1.09
C CYS A 246 -15.76 -4.95 0.11
N ILE A 247 -16.55 -5.97 -0.16
CA ILE A 247 -17.24 -6.74 0.87
C ILE A 247 -16.90 -8.22 0.74
N PHE A 248 -16.97 -8.90 1.89
CA PHE A 248 -16.90 -10.34 2.01
C PHE A 248 -18.29 -10.83 2.45
N PRO A 249 -19.17 -11.24 1.48
CA PRO A 249 -20.58 -11.46 1.78
C PRO A 249 -20.84 -12.63 2.72
N GLU A 250 -19.89 -13.53 2.92
CA GLU A 250 -19.93 -14.61 3.92
C GLU A 250 -20.09 -14.03 5.35
N GLY A 251 -19.56 -12.79 5.58
CA GLY A 251 -19.64 -12.06 6.83
C GLY A 251 -18.90 -12.73 7.99
N LYS A 252 -18.01 -13.66 7.71
CA LYS A 252 -17.08 -14.33 8.62
C LYS A 252 -15.97 -15.01 7.83
N LEU A 253 -14.85 -15.28 8.47
CA LEU A 253 -13.81 -16.14 7.90
C LEU A 253 -14.29 -17.59 7.78
N THR A 254 -13.95 -18.24 6.67
CA THR A 254 -14.24 -19.66 6.49
C THR A 254 -13.57 -20.52 7.58
N LYS A 255 -14.21 -21.61 7.97
CA LYS A 255 -13.68 -22.57 8.96
C LYS A 255 -13.11 -23.84 8.34
N ASP A 256 -13.45 -24.13 7.11
CA ASP A 256 -13.08 -25.33 6.36
C ASP A 256 -12.35 -25.06 5.05
N GLY A 257 -12.21 -23.78 4.68
CA GLY A 257 -11.59 -23.31 3.45
C GLY A 257 -12.53 -23.26 2.27
N GLU A 258 -13.83 -23.60 2.45
CA GLU A 258 -14.84 -23.46 1.42
C GLU A 258 -15.49 -22.07 1.46
N VAL A 259 -16.07 -21.67 0.32
CA VAL A 259 -16.86 -20.42 0.23
C VAL A 259 -18.21 -20.68 0.88
N ASP A 260 -18.50 -19.95 1.95
CA ASP A 260 -19.78 -20.05 2.67
C ASP A 260 -20.88 -19.30 1.92
N THR A 261 -22.12 -19.52 2.35
CA THR A 261 -23.30 -18.88 1.73
C THR A 261 -23.24 -17.37 1.88
N PHE A 262 -23.50 -16.66 0.79
CA PHE A 262 -23.51 -15.21 0.77
C PHE A 262 -24.76 -14.64 1.43
N LYS A 263 -24.57 -13.70 2.33
CA LYS A 263 -25.65 -12.99 3.02
C LYS A 263 -26.29 -11.94 2.11
N PRO A 264 -27.55 -11.58 2.35
CA PRO A 264 -28.30 -10.62 1.52
C PRO A 264 -27.79 -9.16 1.60
N GLY A 265 -26.68 -8.92 2.29
CA GLY A 265 -26.07 -7.59 2.37
C GLY A 265 -25.70 -6.99 1.02
N VAL A 266 -25.32 -7.84 0.05
CA VAL A 266 -25.09 -7.41 -1.34
C VAL A 266 -26.33 -6.83 -1.97
N ASP A 267 -27.45 -7.56 -1.85
CA ASP A 267 -28.73 -7.14 -2.43
C ASP A 267 -29.20 -5.82 -1.83
N MET A 268 -29.02 -5.64 -0.50
CA MET A 268 -29.34 -4.39 0.19
C MET A 268 -28.51 -3.21 -0.29
N ILE A 269 -27.20 -3.41 -0.57
CA ILE A 269 -26.33 -2.37 -1.11
C ILE A 269 -26.81 -1.98 -2.52
N LEU A 270 -27.08 -2.97 -3.37
CA LEU A 270 -27.48 -2.73 -4.77
C LEU A 270 -28.87 -2.14 -4.88
N GLN A 271 -29.78 -2.42 -3.93
CA GLN A 271 -31.09 -1.76 -3.84
C GLN A 271 -30.97 -0.27 -3.47
N ARG A 272 -30.03 0.09 -2.59
CA ARG A 272 -29.77 1.49 -2.23
C ARG A 272 -29.06 2.22 -3.36
N ARG A 273 -28.02 1.58 -3.93
CA ARG A 273 -27.20 2.16 -5.01
C ARG A 273 -26.85 1.11 -6.06
N PRO A 274 -27.53 1.12 -7.19
CA PRO A 274 -27.20 0.25 -8.32
C PRO A 274 -25.83 0.63 -8.90
N VAL A 275 -24.85 -0.23 -8.72
CA VAL A 275 -23.48 -0.06 -9.24
C VAL A 275 -22.99 -1.36 -9.86
N THR A 276 -21.98 -1.25 -10.72
CA THR A 276 -21.29 -2.43 -11.26
C THR A 276 -20.67 -3.25 -10.14
N VAL A 277 -20.84 -4.57 -10.21
CA VAL A 277 -20.25 -5.52 -9.26
C VAL A 277 -19.14 -6.30 -9.95
N VAL A 278 -17.99 -6.42 -9.30
CA VAL A 278 -16.87 -7.24 -9.79
C VAL A 278 -16.67 -8.41 -8.85
N PRO A 279 -17.04 -9.64 -9.28
CA PRO A 279 -16.75 -10.84 -8.52
C PRO A 279 -15.24 -11.11 -8.54
N MET A 280 -14.69 -11.43 -7.37
CA MET A 280 -13.27 -11.71 -7.17
C MET A 280 -13.10 -13.01 -6.38
N ALA A 281 -11.96 -13.66 -6.55
CA ALA A 281 -11.62 -14.83 -5.74
C ALA A 281 -10.17 -14.79 -5.28
N LEU A 282 -9.96 -15.12 -4.02
CA LEU A 282 -8.67 -15.37 -3.40
C LEU A 282 -8.44 -16.87 -3.28
N ARG A 283 -7.25 -17.31 -3.70
CA ARG A 283 -6.80 -18.71 -3.66
C ARG A 283 -5.46 -18.82 -2.93
N GLY A 284 -5.25 -19.92 -2.21
CA GLY A 284 -3.96 -20.24 -1.59
C GLY A 284 -3.71 -19.62 -0.22
N LEU A 285 -4.71 -18.94 0.38
CA LEU A 285 -4.62 -18.37 1.73
C LEU A 285 -5.03 -19.35 2.83
N TRP A 286 -5.76 -20.43 2.49
CA TRP A 286 -6.09 -21.46 3.46
C TRP A 286 -4.86 -22.22 3.91
N GLY A 287 -4.67 -22.34 5.22
CA GLY A 287 -3.46 -22.89 5.83
C GLY A 287 -2.34 -21.88 6.05
N SER A 288 -2.55 -20.60 5.73
CA SER A 288 -1.64 -19.51 6.13
C SER A 288 -1.77 -19.21 7.64
N PHE A 289 -0.76 -18.54 8.20
CA PHE A 289 -0.73 -18.14 9.62
C PHE A 289 -1.97 -17.35 10.08
N PHE A 290 -2.55 -16.58 9.17
CA PHE A 290 -3.68 -15.70 9.43
C PHE A 290 -5.04 -16.32 9.08
N SER A 291 -5.08 -17.61 8.71
CA SER A 291 -6.31 -18.35 8.43
C SER A 291 -6.75 -19.18 9.65
N HIS A 292 -8.01 -19.63 9.66
CA HIS A 292 -8.55 -20.51 10.72
C HIS A 292 -8.25 -22.00 10.48
N CYS A 293 -7.34 -22.35 9.59
CA CYS A 293 -6.97 -23.73 9.31
C CYS A 293 -6.22 -24.37 10.49
N GLY A 294 -6.93 -25.23 11.22
CA GLY A 294 -6.38 -25.94 12.39
C GLY A 294 -6.55 -25.23 13.73
N GLY A 295 -7.39 -24.18 13.78
CA GLY A 295 -7.73 -23.46 15.01
C GLY A 295 -7.82 -21.94 14.82
N PRO A 296 -7.92 -21.17 15.90
CA PRO A 296 -7.90 -19.72 15.83
C PRO A 296 -6.66 -19.20 15.12
N ALA A 297 -6.79 -18.12 14.33
CA ALA A 297 -5.65 -17.46 13.70
C ALA A 297 -4.62 -17.04 14.76
N PHE A 298 -3.34 -17.04 14.43
CA PHE A 298 -2.20 -16.75 15.31
C PHE A 298 -1.91 -17.82 16.40
N SER A 299 -2.69 -18.90 16.51
CA SER A 299 -2.50 -19.92 17.57
C SER A 299 -1.55 -21.07 17.17
N HIS A 300 -1.12 -21.14 15.93
CA HIS A 300 -0.30 -22.22 15.39
C HIS A 300 0.75 -21.70 14.41
N LEU A 301 1.86 -22.43 14.30
CA LEU A 301 2.91 -22.11 13.32
C LEU A 301 2.37 -22.22 11.90
N PRO A 302 2.79 -21.34 10.99
CA PRO A 302 2.32 -21.36 9.61
C PRO A 302 2.71 -22.69 8.96
N LYS A 303 1.70 -23.40 8.45
CA LYS A 303 1.94 -24.65 7.70
C LYS A 303 2.61 -24.39 6.34
N ARG A 304 2.51 -23.13 5.84
CA ARG A 304 3.12 -22.70 4.59
C ARG A 304 3.73 -21.31 4.78
N PHE A 305 5.05 -21.23 4.63
CA PHE A 305 5.77 -19.96 4.54
C PHE A 305 5.88 -19.57 3.06
N TRP A 306 5.68 -18.27 2.72
CA TRP A 306 5.82 -17.75 1.37
C TRP A 306 4.90 -18.41 0.33
N SER A 307 3.66 -18.64 0.73
CA SER A 307 2.63 -19.26 -0.10
C SER A 307 2.35 -18.45 -1.36
N ARG A 308 2.07 -19.16 -2.46
CA ARG A 308 1.58 -18.53 -3.67
C ARG A 308 0.10 -18.22 -3.50
N ILE A 309 -0.25 -16.94 -3.58
CA ILE A 309 -1.62 -16.45 -3.53
C ILE A 309 -2.00 -15.97 -4.92
N HIS A 310 -3.21 -16.31 -5.34
CA HIS A 310 -3.77 -15.84 -6.59
C HIS A 310 -5.02 -15.01 -6.30
N LEU A 311 -5.01 -13.76 -6.75
CA LEU A 311 -6.18 -12.89 -6.76
C LEU A 311 -6.70 -12.82 -8.20
N LEU A 312 -7.97 -13.20 -8.39
CA LEU A 312 -8.62 -13.23 -9.69
C LEU A 312 -9.83 -12.30 -9.68
N ALA A 313 -10.06 -11.57 -10.77
CA ALA A 313 -11.30 -10.82 -11.00
C ALA A 313 -12.06 -11.43 -12.18
N ASP A 314 -13.37 -11.57 -12.04
CA ASP A 314 -14.26 -11.98 -13.14
C ASP A 314 -14.74 -10.75 -13.92
N HIS A 315 -15.53 -10.97 -14.95
CA HIS A 315 -16.17 -9.91 -15.71
C HIS A 315 -17.12 -9.11 -14.81
N PRO A 316 -17.15 -7.78 -14.95
CA PRO A 316 -18.10 -6.94 -14.26
C PRO A 316 -19.55 -7.39 -14.56
N VAL A 317 -20.38 -7.36 -13.52
CA VAL A 317 -21.80 -7.74 -13.58
C VAL A 317 -22.64 -6.49 -13.34
N GLY A 318 -23.66 -6.30 -14.15
CA GLY A 318 -24.63 -5.22 -13.94
C GLY A 318 -25.45 -5.41 -12.66
N PRO A 319 -25.89 -4.34 -12.01
CA PRO A 319 -26.61 -4.40 -10.72
C PRO A 319 -27.90 -5.26 -10.80
N GLU A 320 -28.54 -5.33 -11.95
CA GLU A 320 -29.79 -6.06 -12.17
C GLU A 320 -29.60 -7.59 -12.15
N GLN A 321 -28.39 -8.07 -12.48
CA GLN A 321 -28.05 -9.49 -12.47
C GLN A 321 -27.32 -9.93 -11.20
N ALA A 322 -26.83 -8.98 -10.42
CA ALA A 322 -25.93 -9.20 -9.30
C ALA A 322 -26.72 -9.50 -8.01
N SER A 323 -27.32 -10.68 -7.89
CA SER A 323 -27.88 -11.17 -6.63
C SER A 323 -26.82 -11.91 -5.79
N ALA A 324 -27.03 -11.98 -4.46
CA ALA A 324 -26.13 -12.70 -3.56
C ALA A 324 -25.87 -14.15 -4.03
N SER A 325 -26.92 -14.89 -4.43
CA SER A 325 -26.79 -16.26 -4.92
C SER A 325 -26.02 -16.37 -6.23
N PHE A 326 -26.29 -15.50 -7.19
CA PHE A 326 -25.57 -15.45 -8.45
C PHE A 326 -24.06 -15.15 -8.26
N LEU A 327 -23.76 -14.17 -7.39
CA LEU A 327 -22.38 -13.81 -7.06
C LEU A 327 -21.65 -14.91 -6.30
N GLU A 328 -22.35 -15.65 -5.43
CA GLU A 328 -21.81 -16.83 -4.75
C GLU A 328 -21.36 -17.90 -5.74
N GLU A 329 -22.21 -18.25 -6.71
CA GLU A 329 -21.86 -19.22 -7.77
C GLU A 329 -20.65 -18.73 -8.59
N LYS A 330 -20.63 -17.45 -8.96
CA LYS A 330 -19.52 -16.84 -9.68
C LYS A 330 -18.20 -16.91 -8.91
N VAL A 331 -18.22 -16.53 -7.63
CA VAL A 331 -17.01 -16.56 -6.77
C VAL A 331 -16.57 -18.00 -6.53
N LYS A 332 -17.48 -18.95 -6.31
CA LYS A 332 -17.15 -20.38 -6.22
C LYS A 332 -16.51 -20.91 -7.48
N ALA A 333 -17.09 -20.62 -8.65
CA ALA A 333 -16.53 -21.02 -9.94
C ALA A 333 -15.15 -20.39 -10.19
N LEU A 334 -15.00 -19.09 -9.87
CA LEU A 334 -13.74 -18.37 -10.01
C LEU A 334 -12.68 -18.91 -9.05
N ARG A 335 -13.03 -19.31 -7.82
CA ARG A 335 -12.13 -19.94 -6.87
C ARG A 335 -11.72 -21.34 -7.31
N GLY A 336 -12.66 -22.14 -7.85
CA GLY A 336 -12.45 -23.54 -8.19
C GLY A 336 -12.07 -24.37 -6.96
N ASP A 337 -11.33 -25.46 -7.15
CA ASP A 337 -10.89 -26.38 -6.07
C ASP A 337 -9.65 -25.89 -5.32
N HIS A 338 -9.18 -24.67 -5.58
CA HIS A 338 -8.00 -24.10 -4.96
C HIS A 338 -8.35 -23.38 -3.65
N ARG A 339 -8.06 -24.04 -2.53
CA ARG A 339 -8.22 -23.46 -1.17
C ARG A 339 -7.11 -22.51 -0.81
#